data_118273537d5b8f7578709fc247f7cf44
#
_entry.id   118273537d5b8f7578709fc247f7cf44
#
_cell.length_a   1.000
_cell.length_b   1.000
_cell.length_c   1.000
_cell.angle_alpha   90.00
_cell.angle_beta   90.00
_cell.angle_gamma   90.00
#
_symmetry.space_group_name_H-M   'P 1'
#
loop_
_entity.id
_entity.type
_entity.pdbx_description
1 polymer ?
#
loop_
_entity_poly.entity_id
_entity_poly.type
_entity_poly.pdbx_seq_one_letter_code
_entity_poly.pdbx_strand_id
1 'polypeptide(L)'
;MNQGETLGNVAKGVDLYSYRVPLGVCAGVAPFNFPAMCPLWMFPLSITLGNTYIMKPSEKVPGAMEVLLDLLKQSGVPDGVVNVVQGGKETVTDICTHPDIRAISFVGGN
;
A
#
# COMPACT_ATOMS: atom_id res chain seq x y z
N MET A 1 -12.36 -6.94 -5.86
CA MET A 1 -11.72 -5.64 -6.20
C MET A 1 -10.87 -5.67 -7.47
N ASN A 2 -10.43 -6.81 -7.92
CA ASN A 2 -9.66 -6.94 -9.16
C ASN A 2 -10.58 -7.24 -10.35
N GLN A 3 -11.72 -6.57 -10.42
CA GLN A 3 -12.69 -6.74 -11.48
C GLN A 3 -12.44 -5.74 -12.60
N GLY A 4 -12.50 -6.23 -13.83
CA GLY A 4 -12.56 -5.41 -15.02
C GLY A 4 -14.00 -5.19 -15.47
N GLU A 5 -14.17 -4.44 -16.54
CA GLU A 5 -15.45 -4.18 -17.17
C GLU A 5 -15.40 -4.58 -18.64
N THR A 6 -16.54 -5.02 -19.14
CA THR A 6 -16.72 -5.39 -20.55
C THR A 6 -17.91 -4.63 -21.10
N LEU A 7 -17.72 -3.96 -22.24
CA LEU A 7 -18.77 -3.27 -22.97
C LEU A 7 -18.82 -3.86 -24.39
N GLY A 8 -19.91 -4.53 -24.72
CA GLY A 8 -20.17 -5.03 -26.07
C GLY A 8 -20.81 -3.96 -26.94
N ASN A 9 -20.47 -3.94 -28.24
CA ASN A 9 -21.05 -3.05 -29.25
C ASN A 9 -21.02 -1.56 -28.88
N VAL A 10 -19.93 -1.08 -28.31
CA VAL A 10 -19.73 0.35 -28.01
C VAL A 10 -19.80 1.20 -29.28
N ALA A 11 -19.31 0.64 -30.40
CA ALA A 11 -19.51 1.13 -31.75
C ALA A 11 -19.71 -0.08 -32.67
N LYS A 12 -20.13 0.15 -33.92
CA LYS A 12 -20.33 -0.93 -34.87
C LYS A 12 -19.06 -1.76 -35.05
N GLY A 13 -19.10 -3.03 -34.60
CA GLY A 13 -17.97 -3.97 -34.67
C GLY A 13 -16.84 -3.69 -33.65
N VAL A 14 -17.12 -2.92 -32.57
CA VAL A 14 -16.15 -2.60 -31.52
C VAL A 14 -16.68 -3.02 -30.15
N ASP A 15 -15.92 -3.88 -29.49
CA ASP A 15 -16.10 -4.23 -28.07
C ASP A 15 -14.98 -3.65 -27.25
N LEU A 16 -15.27 -3.25 -26.01
CA LEU A 16 -14.28 -2.73 -25.07
C LEU A 16 -14.14 -3.65 -23.87
N TYR A 17 -12.90 -3.88 -23.48
CA TYR A 17 -12.53 -4.62 -22.28
C TYR A 17 -11.63 -3.74 -21.42
N SER A 18 -11.95 -3.61 -20.14
CA SER A 18 -11.08 -2.99 -19.16
C SER A 18 -10.66 -4.00 -18.09
N TYR A 19 -9.43 -3.94 -17.67
CA TYR A 19 -8.93 -4.75 -16.56
C TYR A 19 -7.92 -3.95 -15.74
N ARG A 20 -7.83 -4.27 -14.46
CA ARG A 20 -6.95 -3.59 -13.52
C ARG A 20 -5.61 -4.31 -13.45
N VAL A 21 -4.54 -3.53 -13.39
CA VAL A 21 -3.17 -4.02 -13.22
C VAL A 21 -2.54 -3.38 -11.98
N PRO A 22 -1.55 -4.06 -11.33
CA PRO A 22 -0.80 -3.48 -10.24
C PRO A 22 -0.09 -2.18 -10.64
N LEU A 23 0.03 -1.24 -9.69
CA LEU A 23 0.79 -0.01 -9.88
C LEU A 23 2.30 -0.22 -9.72
N GLY A 24 2.69 -1.20 -8.91
CA GLY A 24 4.07 -1.48 -8.54
C GLY A 24 4.34 -1.20 -7.07
N VAL A 25 5.21 -0.24 -6.76
CA VAL A 25 5.55 0.13 -5.37
C VAL A 25 4.55 1.16 -4.86
N CYS A 26 3.90 0.84 -3.76
CA CYS A 26 3.02 1.74 -3.03
C CYS A 26 3.58 2.02 -1.63
N ALA A 27 3.17 3.11 -1.02
CA ALA A 27 3.59 3.46 0.32
C ALA A 27 2.42 3.90 1.20
N GLY A 28 2.63 3.87 2.51
CA GLY A 28 1.67 4.35 3.49
C GLY A 28 2.34 5.03 4.66
N VAL A 29 1.71 6.08 5.16
CA VAL A 29 2.13 6.81 6.35
C VAL A 29 1.01 6.76 7.36
N ALA A 30 1.28 6.24 8.55
CA ALA A 30 0.30 6.02 9.60
C ALA A 30 0.56 6.86 10.84
N PRO A 31 -0.50 7.27 11.56
CA PRO A 31 -0.41 8.04 12.78
C PRO A 31 -0.10 7.17 14.00
N PHE A 32 0.12 7.83 15.16
CA PHE A 32 0.40 7.17 16.43
C PHE A 32 -0.86 6.66 17.17
N ASN A 33 -2.01 7.25 16.90
CA ASN A 33 -3.23 7.00 17.70
C ASN A 33 -3.98 5.71 17.32
N PHE A 34 -3.66 5.13 16.16
CA PHE A 34 -4.16 3.81 15.72
C PHE A 34 -3.03 3.02 15.03
N PRO A 35 -2.02 2.58 15.80
CA PRO A 35 -0.76 2.10 15.24
C PRO A 35 -0.84 0.76 14.51
N ALA A 36 -1.88 -0.02 14.74
CA ALA A 36 -2.15 -1.26 14.02
C ALA A 36 -3.28 -1.10 12.99
N MET A 37 -4.37 -0.43 13.38
CA MET A 37 -5.56 -0.33 12.55
C MET A 37 -5.31 0.44 11.25
N CYS A 38 -4.63 1.59 11.32
CA CYS A 38 -4.38 2.39 10.12
C CYS A 38 -3.49 1.68 9.10
N PRO A 39 -2.35 1.05 9.47
CA PRO A 39 -1.61 0.20 8.55
C PRO A 39 -2.45 -0.91 7.93
N LEU A 40 -3.33 -1.55 8.71
CA LEU A 40 -4.20 -2.62 8.22
C LEU A 40 -5.31 -2.13 7.27
N TRP A 41 -5.58 -0.86 7.19
CA TRP A 41 -6.43 -0.30 6.13
C TRP A 41 -5.69 -0.14 4.79
N MET A 42 -4.37 -0.09 4.83
CA MET A 42 -3.54 0.30 3.69
C MET A 42 -2.91 -0.90 2.97
N PHE A 43 -1.95 -1.56 3.60
CA PHE A 43 -1.12 -2.54 2.92
C PHE A 43 -1.86 -3.84 2.50
N PRO A 44 -2.83 -4.39 3.27
CA PRO A 44 -3.46 -5.65 2.87
C PRO A 44 -4.15 -5.59 1.51
N LEU A 45 -4.89 -4.52 1.24
CA LEU A 45 -5.53 -4.32 -0.06
C LEU A 45 -4.51 -4.15 -1.17
N SER A 46 -3.46 -3.39 -0.93
CA SER A 46 -2.42 -3.11 -1.92
C SER A 46 -1.68 -4.39 -2.33
N ILE A 47 -1.23 -5.19 -1.37
CA ILE A 47 -0.50 -6.42 -1.67
C ILE A 47 -1.39 -7.51 -2.29
N THR A 48 -2.66 -7.58 -1.91
CA THR A 48 -3.64 -8.49 -2.50
C THR A 48 -3.85 -8.20 -3.99
N LEU A 49 -3.72 -6.95 -4.40
CA LEU A 49 -3.84 -6.52 -5.78
C LEU A 49 -2.51 -6.59 -6.57
N GLY A 50 -1.46 -7.17 -5.99
CA GLY A 50 -0.20 -7.44 -6.65
C GLY A 50 0.86 -6.35 -6.51
N ASN A 51 0.69 -5.40 -5.60
CA ASN A 51 1.68 -4.36 -5.34
C ASN A 51 2.64 -4.78 -4.23
N THR A 52 3.82 -4.16 -4.20
CA THR A 52 4.69 -4.15 -3.02
C THR A 52 4.41 -2.89 -2.20
N TYR A 53 4.69 -2.95 -0.91
CA TYR A 53 4.30 -1.88 0.00
C TYR A 53 5.43 -1.45 0.94
N ILE A 54 5.59 -0.15 1.09
CA ILE A 54 6.49 0.48 2.07
C ILE A 54 5.61 1.16 3.12
N MET A 55 5.69 0.69 4.36
CA MET A 55 4.94 1.26 5.47
C MET A 55 5.83 2.10 6.37
N LYS A 56 5.46 3.35 6.60
CA LYS A 56 6.07 4.21 7.60
C LYS A 56 5.11 4.40 8.77
N PRO A 57 5.27 3.67 9.88
CA PRO A 57 4.52 3.92 11.10
C PRO A 57 4.96 5.24 11.75
N SER A 58 4.19 5.71 12.74
CA SER A 58 4.64 6.84 13.53
C SER A 58 5.91 6.50 14.33
N GLU A 59 6.85 7.42 14.35
CA GLU A 59 8.08 7.30 15.14
C GLU A 59 7.83 7.18 16.65
N LYS A 60 6.62 7.55 17.10
CA LYS A 60 6.21 7.47 18.51
C LYS A 60 5.82 6.04 18.94
N VAL A 61 5.33 5.23 18.00
CA VAL A 61 4.77 3.89 18.28
C VAL A 61 5.12 2.89 17.18
N PRO A 62 6.40 2.59 16.97
CA PRO A 62 6.83 1.70 15.89
C PRO A 62 6.51 0.22 16.12
N GLY A 63 6.40 -0.21 17.38
CA GLY A 63 6.36 -1.62 17.76
C GLY A 63 5.16 -2.40 17.23
N ALA A 64 4.00 -1.78 17.08
CA ALA A 64 2.82 -2.46 16.54
C ALA A 64 3.05 -2.95 15.10
N MET A 65 3.73 -2.15 14.28
CA MET A 65 4.03 -2.54 12.90
C MET A 65 5.09 -3.64 12.82
N GLU A 66 6.03 -3.67 13.75
CA GLU A 66 7.03 -4.76 13.85
C GLU A 66 6.36 -6.10 14.14
N VAL A 67 5.41 -6.12 15.09
CA VAL A 67 4.62 -7.33 15.37
C VAL A 67 3.81 -7.75 14.14
N LEU A 68 3.21 -6.82 13.42
CA LEU A 68 2.47 -7.12 12.19
C LEU A 68 3.37 -7.72 11.11
N LEU A 69 4.62 -7.25 10.98
CA LEU A 69 5.58 -7.84 10.05
C LEU A 69 5.91 -9.29 10.38
N ASP A 70 6.12 -9.59 11.67
CA ASP A 70 6.38 -10.97 12.12
C ASP A 70 5.18 -11.88 11.81
N LEU A 71 3.96 -11.40 12.04
CA LEU A 71 2.75 -12.16 11.71
C LEU A 71 2.58 -12.36 10.20
N LEU A 72 2.90 -11.36 9.39
CA LEU A 72 2.89 -11.48 7.93
C LEU A 72 3.87 -12.55 7.45
N LYS A 73 5.08 -12.56 8.00
CA LYS A 73 6.07 -13.57 7.69
C LYS A 73 5.60 -14.97 8.07
N GLN A 74 5.02 -15.14 9.26
CA GLN A 74 4.45 -16.41 9.72
C GLN A 74 3.28 -16.88 8.84
N SER A 75 2.51 -15.94 8.29
CA SER A 75 1.37 -16.24 7.40
C SER A 75 1.78 -16.60 5.96
N GLY A 76 3.07 -16.54 5.64
CA GLY A 76 3.60 -16.91 4.34
C GLY A 76 3.66 -15.80 3.29
N VAL A 77 3.52 -14.55 3.69
CA VAL A 77 3.76 -13.41 2.78
C VAL A 77 5.25 -13.41 2.40
N PRO A 78 5.60 -13.40 1.11
CA PRO A 78 6.99 -13.42 0.68
C PRO A 78 7.79 -12.21 1.19
N ASP A 79 9.07 -12.42 1.46
CA ASP A 79 9.98 -11.35 1.84
C ASP A 79 10.02 -10.26 0.74
N GLY A 80 10.04 -9.00 1.17
CA GLY A 80 10.07 -7.85 0.26
C GLY A 80 8.70 -7.35 -0.22
N VAL A 81 7.62 -8.07 0.04
CA VAL A 81 6.26 -7.60 -0.33
C VAL A 81 5.81 -6.46 0.57
N VAL A 82 6.00 -6.58 1.88
CA VAL A 82 5.76 -5.48 2.85
C VAL A 82 7.08 -5.13 3.53
N ASN A 83 7.43 -3.86 3.47
CA ASN A 83 8.65 -3.32 4.05
C ASN A 83 8.29 -2.18 5.01
N VAL A 84 9.06 -2.02 6.07
CA VAL A 84 8.87 -0.93 7.04
C VAL A 84 10.08 -0.03 7.04
N VAL A 85 9.85 1.27 6.98
CA VAL A 85 10.84 2.30 7.19
C VAL A 85 10.46 3.13 8.41
N GLN A 86 11.44 3.39 9.26
CA GLN A 86 11.26 4.22 10.44
C GLN A 86 11.76 5.64 10.15
N GLY A 87 11.20 6.62 10.83
CA GLY A 87 11.64 7.99 10.71
C GLY A 87 10.53 9.01 10.88
N GLY A 88 10.90 10.26 10.85
CA GLY A 88 10.01 11.41 11.00
C GLY A 88 9.68 12.06 9.65
N LYS A 89 9.62 13.40 9.68
CA LYS A 89 9.24 14.23 8.53
C LYS A 89 10.13 14.01 7.29
N GLU A 90 11.42 13.84 7.47
CA GLU A 90 12.36 13.65 6.35
C GLU A 90 12.02 12.38 5.57
N THR A 91 11.80 11.27 6.28
CA THR A 91 11.40 9.99 5.65
C THR A 91 10.07 10.12 4.89
N VAL A 92 9.11 10.88 5.42
CA VAL A 92 7.85 11.15 4.70
C VAL A 92 8.12 11.94 3.42
N THR A 93 8.99 12.95 3.49
CA THR A 93 9.38 13.72 2.30
C THR A 93 10.05 12.85 1.25
N ASP A 94 10.94 11.95 1.66
CA ASP A 94 11.60 11.02 0.75
C ASP A 94 10.59 10.08 0.06
N ILE A 95 9.64 9.56 0.82
CA ILE A 95 8.54 8.75 0.27
C ILE A 95 7.73 9.54 -0.77
N CYS A 96 7.39 10.80 -0.46
CA CYS A 96 6.57 11.63 -1.34
C CYS A 96 7.29 12.05 -2.63
N THR A 97 8.62 12.12 -2.61
CA THR A 97 9.42 12.57 -3.76
C THR A 97 10.06 11.42 -4.54
N HIS A 98 10.00 10.20 -4.02
CA HIS A 98 10.66 9.06 -4.65
C HIS A 98 9.98 8.69 -5.99
N PRO A 99 10.73 8.63 -7.11
CA PRO A 99 10.15 8.45 -8.44
C PRO A 99 9.50 7.09 -8.67
N ASP A 100 9.91 6.06 -7.94
CA ASP A 100 9.39 4.70 -8.10
C ASP A 100 8.16 4.41 -7.23
N ILE A 101 7.81 5.26 -6.29
CA ILE A 101 6.59 5.14 -5.50
C ILE A 101 5.42 5.68 -6.32
N ARG A 102 4.47 4.81 -6.65
CA ARG A 102 3.36 5.09 -7.56
C ARG A 102 2.08 5.54 -6.89
N ALA A 103 1.90 5.20 -5.62
CA ALA A 103 0.74 5.63 -4.83
C ALA A 103 1.11 5.72 -3.36
N ILE A 104 0.47 6.66 -2.67
CA ILE A 104 0.67 6.88 -1.23
C ILE A 104 -0.69 6.93 -0.56
N SER A 105 -0.82 6.19 0.54
CA SER A 105 -1.93 6.29 1.49
C SER A 105 -1.46 7.04 2.72
N PHE A 106 -2.28 7.96 3.20
CA PHE A 106 -1.94 8.78 4.36
C PHE A 106 -3.10 8.86 5.33
N VAL A 107 -2.82 8.63 6.60
CA VAL A 107 -3.70 8.96 7.72
C VAL A 107 -2.88 9.67 8.78
N GLY A 108 -3.33 10.86 9.17
CA GLY A 108 -2.63 11.67 10.17
C GLY A 108 -3.18 13.10 10.22
N GLY A 109 -2.55 13.92 11.03
CA GLY A 109 -2.80 15.35 11.13
C GLY A 109 -1.65 16.19 10.55
N ASN A 110 -1.83 17.49 10.61
CA ASN A 110 -0.80 18.48 10.25
C ASN A 110 0.26 18.59 11.35
#